data_267ef2094bc750f3f5eaece77c088f3d
#
_entry.id   267ef2094bc750f3f5eaece77c088f3d
#
_cell.length_a   1.000
_cell.length_b   1.000
_cell.length_c   1.000
_cell.angle_alpha   90.00
_cell.angle_beta   90.00
_cell.angle_gamma   90.00
#
_symmetry.space_group_name_H-M   'P 1'
#
loop_
_entity.id
_entity.type
_entity.pdbx_description
1 polymer ?
#
loop_
_entity_poly.entity_id
_entity_poly.type
_entity_poly.pdbx_seq_one_letter_code
_entity_poly.pdbx_strand_id
1 'polypeptide(L)'
;NEYDLGKNEKTFLFVSITALLRGVSSAATGWPYIAPKKAKITSEGKDALVEFLKLTHSMLEDVKNIKNTANPEYKKSKHKLILGSSTDVSKRIPDESIDHIFTSPPYLNNFDYADRTRLELYFWGHAKNWSDITNNVRTKLMTSATTQILRSDPKYTFSEDFKKTCPEIYSFLNDAVTQLGKLRKIKGGKKSYDLMIVGY
;
A
#
# COMPACT_ATOMS: atom_id res chain seq x y z
N ASN A 1 16.19 -12.49 -32.68
CA ASN A 1 16.95 -11.48 -31.87
C ASN A 1 16.20 -11.26 -30.59
N GLU A 2 16.56 -11.98 -29.54
CA GLU A 2 16.13 -11.63 -28.18
C GLU A 2 16.83 -10.32 -27.81
N TYR A 3 16.06 -9.25 -27.65
CA TYR A 3 16.57 -8.01 -27.07
C TYR A 3 16.85 -8.27 -25.59
N ASP A 4 18.11 -8.44 -25.24
CA ASP A 4 18.50 -8.50 -23.83
C ASP A 4 18.39 -7.10 -23.23
N LEU A 5 17.28 -6.85 -22.54
CA LEU A 5 17.02 -5.60 -21.85
C LEU A 5 17.87 -5.51 -20.58
N GLY A 6 18.53 -4.39 -20.38
CA GLY A 6 19.20 -4.10 -19.13
C GLY A 6 18.25 -3.98 -17.93
N LYS A 7 18.82 -3.92 -16.73
CA LYS A 7 18.04 -3.86 -15.49
C LYS A 7 17.10 -2.64 -15.43
N ASN A 8 17.58 -1.49 -15.91
CA ASN A 8 16.80 -0.23 -15.87
C ASN A 8 15.61 -0.28 -16.83
N GLU A 9 15.82 -0.84 -18.03
CA GLU A 9 14.78 -1.01 -19.03
C GLU A 9 13.71 -1.99 -18.52
N LYS A 10 14.11 -3.11 -17.92
CA LYS A 10 13.19 -4.07 -17.29
C LYS A 10 12.35 -3.40 -16.19
N THR A 11 12.99 -2.58 -15.34
CA THR A 11 12.30 -1.83 -14.28
C THR A 11 11.33 -0.80 -14.86
N PHE A 12 11.75 -0.04 -15.87
CA PHE A 12 10.88 0.94 -16.54
C PHE A 12 9.65 0.28 -17.14
N LEU A 13 9.81 -0.83 -17.86
CA LEU A 13 8.70 -1.58 -18.44
C LEU A 13 7.78 -2.15 -17.36
N PHE A 14 8.33 -2.70 -16.29
CA PHE A 14 7.53 -3.19 -15.17
C PHE A 14 6.64 -2.09 -14.57
N VAL A 15 7.20 -0.91 -14.32
CA VAL A 15 6.45 0.23 -13.77
C VAL A 15 5.40 0.71 -14.75
N SER A 16 5.75 0.84 -16.05
CA SER A 16 4.84 1.30 -17.10
C SER A 16 3.65 0.35 -17.27
N ILE A 17 3.90 -0.95 -17.35
CA ILE A 17 2.84 -1.94 -17.46
C ILE A 17 1.95 -1.93 -16.23
N THR A 18 2.55 -1.88 -15.03
CA THR A 18 1.79 -1.83 -13.77
C THR A 18 0.88 -0.61 -13.70
N ALA A 19 1.36 0.57 -14.10
CA ALA A 19 0.57 1.79 -14.15
C ALA A 19 -0.57 1.73 -15.19
N LEU A 20 -0.33 1.06 -16.31
CA LEU A 20 -1.31 0.90 -17.40
C LEU A 20 -2.50 0.04 -17.00
N LEU A 21 -2.28 -1.02 -16.19
CA LEU A 21 -3.28 -2.07 -15.90
C LEU A 21 -4.66 -1.51 -15.56
N ARG A 22 -4.73 -0.51 -14.70
CA ARG A 22 -6.01 0.09 -14.28
C ARG A 22 -6.68 0.90 -15.38
N GLY A 23 -5.90 1.45 -16.28
CA GLY A 23 -6.38 2.24 -17.41
C GLY A 23 -7.08 1.42 -18.46
N VAL A 24 -6.53 0.22 -18.75
CA VAL A 24 -7.00 -0.66 -19.83
C VAL A 24 -7.83 -1.84 -19.35
N SER A 25 -7.88 -2.10 -18.04
CA SER A 25 -8.69 -3.17 -17.48
C SER A 25 -10.18 -2.95 -17.76
N SER A 26 -10.86 -3.99 -18.23
CA SER A 26 -12.32 -4.03 -18.36
C SER A 26 -13.05 -4.09 -17.01
N ALA A 27 -12.36 -4.47 -15.92
CA ALA A 27 -12.94 -4.44 -14.60
C ALA A 27 -13.17 -2.99 -14.15
N ALA A 28 -14.32 -2.72 -13.55
CA ALA A 28 -14.57 -1.42 -12.94
C ALA A 28 -13.58 -1.21 -11.80
N THR A 29 -12.70 -0.21 -11.97
CA THR A 29 -11.74 0.21 -10.96
C THR A 29 -12.24 1.51 -10.35
N GLY A 30 -12.87 1.43 -9.19
CA GLY A 30 -13.33 2.60 -8.43
C GLY A 30 -12.62 2.68 -7.10
N TRP A 31 -12.73 3.83 -6.44
CA TRP A 31 -12.36 3.94 -5.05
C TRP A 31 -13.46 3.34 -4.17
N PRO A 32 -13.19 2.43 -3.24
CA PRO A 32 -11.91 1.80 -2.88
C PRO A 32 -11.66 0.43 -3.57
N TYR A 33 -12.54 -0.06 -4.43
CA TYR A 33 -12.59 -1.46 -4.84
C TYR A 33 -12.46 -1.67 -6.35
N ILE A 34 -11.93 -2.85 -6.71
CA ILE A 34 -12.09 -3.42 -8.05
C ILE A 34 -13.40 -4.22 -8.06
N ALA A 35 -14.33 -3.87 -8.94
CA ALA A 35 -15.60 -4.56 -9.11
C ALA A 35 -15.57 -5.43 -10.39
N PRO A 36 -15.14 -6.69 -10.31
CA PRO A 36 -14.94 -7.53 -11.51
C PRO A 36 -16.24 -7.86 -12.26
N LYS A 37 -17.41 -7.68 -11.60
CA LYS A 37 -18.74 -7.92 -12.19
C LYS A 37 -19.36 -6.68 -12.84
N LYS A 38 -18.76 -5.51 -12.71
CA LYS A 38 -19.24 -4.27 -13.34
C LYS A 38 -18.25 -3.87 -14.43
N ALA A 39 -18.69 -3.89 -15.66
CA ALA A 39 -17.90 -3.37 -16.77
C ALA A 39 -17.62 -1.87 -16.57
N LYS A 40 -16.43 -1.45 -16.93
CA LYS A 40 -16.05 -0.04 -16.92
C LYS A 40 -16.45 0.58 -18.25
N ILE A 41 -17.46 1.40 -18.23
CA ILE A 41 -17.99 2.08 -19.45
C ILE A 41 -16.87 2.82 -20.21
N THR A 42 -15.83 3.29 -19.51
CA THR A 42 -14.73 4.07 -20.09
C THR A 42 -13.59 3.24 -20.68
N SER A 43 -13.60 1.93 -20.58
CA SER A 43 -12.56 1.04 -21.14
C SER A 43 -12.97 0.41 -22.49
N GLU A 44 -14.22 0.59 -22.92
CA GLU A 44 -14.64 0.16 -24.25
C GLU A 44 -13.84 0.92 -25.31
N GLY A 45 -13.19 0.17 -26.21
CA GLY A 45 -12.41 0.71 -27.33
C GLY A 45 -10.98 1.15 -27.01
N LYS A 46 -10.45 0.94 -25.79
CA LYS A 46 -9.05 1.25 -25.52
C LYS A 46 -8.14 0.13 -25.99
N ASP A 47 -7.31 0.45 -26.97
CA ASP A 47 -6.20 -0.42 -27.39
C ASP A 47 -5.08 -0.32 -26.36
N ALA A 48 -4.76 -1.48 -25.73
CA ALA A 48 -3.75 -1.55 -24.68
C ALA A 48 -2.35 -1.15 -25.17
N LEU A 49 -2.01 -1.45 -26.43
CA LEU A 49 -0.72 -1.10 -27.01
C LEU A 49 -0.63 0.41 -27.23
N VAL A 50 -1.69 1.02 -27.78
CA VAL A 50 -1.75 2.46 -27.99
C VAL A 50 -1.64 3.22 -26.67
N GLU A 51 -2.37 2.79 -25.64
CA GLU A 51 -2.30 3.42 -24.32
C GLU A 51 -0.94 3.20 -23.63
N PHE A 52 -0.32 2.03 -23.85
CA PHE A 52 1.04 1.76 -23.38
C PHE A 52 2.07 2.71 -24.02
N LEU A 53 1.99 2.89 -25.35
CA LEU A 53 2.91 3.79 -26.07
C LEU A 53 2.73 5.26 -25.62
N LYS A 54 1.51 5.71 -25.42
CA LYS A 54 1.24 7.06 -24.87
C LYS A 54 1.82 7.23 -23.48
N LEU A 55 1.58 6.27 -22.58
CA LEU A 55 2.08 6.31 -21.21
C LEU A 55 3.60 6.31 -21.16
N THR A 56 4.24 5.40 -21.89
CA THR A 56 5.70 5.30 -21.91
C THR A 56 6.34 6.55 -22.53
N HIS A 57 5.73 7.14 -23.55
CA HIS A 57 6.19 8.41 -24.10
C HIS A 57 6.14 9.53 -23.06
N SER A 58 5.02 9.70 -22.36
CA SER A 58 4.90 10.67 -21.26
C SER A 58 5.94 10.46 -20.17
N MET A 59 6.13 9.21 -19.71
CA MET A 59 7.13 8.89 -18.69
C MET A 59 8.56 9.19 -19.15
N LEU A 60 8.88 8.98 -20.43
CA LEU A 60 10.19 9.32 -20.98
C LEU A 60 10.40 10.82 -21.05
N GLU A 61 9.39 11.60 -21.41
CA GLU A 61 9.46 13.07 -21.37
C GLU A 61 9.67 13.59 -19.95
N ASP A 62 8.99 13.01 -18.94
CA ASP A 62 9.22 13.37 -17.54
C ASP A 62 10.67 13.09 -17.11
N VAL A 63 11.23 11.93 -17.49
CA VAL A 63 12.64 11.60 -17.21
C VAL A 63 13.61 12.59 -17.88
N LYS A 64 13.35 12.98 -19.14
CA LYS A 64 14.15 13.99 -19.84
C LYS A 64 14.07 15.34 -19.14
N ASN A 65 12.86 15.77 -18.76
CA ASN A 65 12.65 17.04 -18.07
C ASN A 65 13.39 17.07 -16.73
N ILE A 66 13.28 16.02 -15.91
CA ILE A 66 14.03 15.90 -14.66
C ILE A 66 15.54 15.96 -14.91
N LYS A 67 16.03 15.25 -15.92
CA LYS A 67 17.47 15.25 -16.27
C LYS A 67 17.97 16.64 -16.66
N ASN A 68 17.14 17.42 -17.35
CA ASN A 68 17.53 18.74 -17.87
C ASN A 68 17.36 19.85 -16.81
N THR A 69 16.39 19.72 -15.90
CA THR A 69 16.02 20.74 -14.90
C THR A 69 16.56 20.45 -13.50
N ALA A 70 17.02 19.23 -13.24
CA ALA A 70 17.50 18.85 -11.91
C ALA A 70 18.71 19.68 -11.50
N ASN A 71 18.67 20.24 -10.29
CA ASN A 71 19.80 20.92 -9.68
C ASN A 71 21.05 20.00 -9.71
N PRO A 72 22.24 20.52 -10.12
CA PRO A 72 23.48 19.74 -10.09
C PRO A 72 23.79 19.08 -8.75
N GLU A 73 23.40 19.69 -7.64
CA GLU A 73 23.58 19.12 -6.29
C GLU A 73 22.75 17.84 -6.09
N TYR A 74 21.60 17.72 -6.74
CA TYR A 74 20.81 16.49 -6.72
C TYR A 74 21.55 15.27 -7.27
N LYS A 75 22.43 15.48 -8.26
CA LYS A 75 23.28 14.41 -8.82
C LYS A 75 24.36 13.92 -7.86
N LYS A 76 24.70 14.73 -6.86
CA LYS A 76 25.69 14.40 -5.81
C LYS A 76 25.04 13.72 -4.61
N SER A 77 23.72 13.83 -4.45
CA SER A 77 23.01 13.25 -3.32
C SER A 77 23.06 11.72 -3.37
N LYS A 78 23.26 11.11 -2.21
CA LYS A 78 23.24 9.65 -2.06
C LYS A 78 21.83 9.20 -1.74
N HIS A 79 21.29 8.36 -2.60
CA HIS A 79 19.95 7.76 -2.40
C HIS A 79 20.09 6.31 -1.96
N LYS A 80 19.35 5.93 -0.92
CA LYS A 80 19.31 4.55 -0.45
C LYS A 80 17.86 4.07 -0.40
N LEU A 81 17.56 3.06 -1.19
CA LEU A 81 16.27 2.38 -1.17
C LEU A 81 16.36 1.14 -0.28
N ILE A 82 15.54 1.09 0.75
CA ILE A 82 15.50 -0.02 1.70
C ILE A 82 14.16 -0.72 1.56
N LEU A 83 14.18 -1.98 1.13
CA LEU A 83 13.01 -2.85 1.14
C LEU A 83 12.86 -3.47 2.53
N GLY A 84 11.72 -3.24 3.18
CA GLY A 84 11.40 -3.74 4.50
C GLY A 84 10.07 -3.23 5.02
N SER A 85 9.68 -3.63 6.22
CA SER A 85 8.54 -3.05 6.92
C SER A 85 8.94 -1.71 7.53
N SER A 86 8.04 -0.71 7.45
CA SER A 86 8.24 0.58 8.14
C SER A 86 8.02 0.51 9.65
N THR A 87 7.47 -0.60 10.15
CA THR A 87 7.28 -0.87 11.57
C THR A 87 8.47 -1.56 12.22
N ASP A 88 9.45 -2.00 11.42
CA ASP A 88 10.62 -2.70 11.91
C ASP A 88 11.80 -1.72 12.10
N VAL A 89 12.52 -1.85 13.20
CA VAL A 89 13.78 -1.13 13.40
C VAL A 89 14.81 -1.60 12.38
N SER A 90 15.26 -0.68 11.53
CA SER A 90 16.20 -1.00 10.46
C SER A 90 17.64 -0.82 10.90
N LYS A 91 18.38 -1.93 11.06
CA LYS A 91 19.84 -1.90 11.26
C LYS A 91 20.64 -1.28 10.10
N ARG A 92 19.97 -0.93 9.00
CA ARG A 92 20.59 -0.27 7.83
C ARG A 92 20.62 1.25 7.95
N ILE A 93 19.92 1.79 8.95
CA ILE A 93 19.90 3.21 9.28
C ILE A 93 20.60 3.32 10.63
N PRO A 94 21.77 3.99 10.72
CA PRO A 94 22.45 4.21 11.98
C PRO A 94 21.60 5.05 12.93
N ASP A 95 21.78 4.86 14.21
CA ASP A 95 21.14 5.70 15.22
C ASP A 95 21.57 7.15 15.04
N GLU A 96 20.69 8.09 15.37
CA GLU A 96 20.93 9.55 15.31
C GLU A 96 21.44 10.08 13.95
N SER A 97 21.10 9.37 12.84
CA SER A 97 21.58 9.71 11.50
C SER A 97 20.54 10.38 10.60
N ILE A 98 19.33 10.65 11.12
CA ILE A 98 18.21 11.22 10.36
C ILE A 98 17.80 12.57 10.97
N ASP A 99 17.95 13.64 10.22
CA ASP A 99 17.55 14.98 10.63
C ASP A 99 16.06 15.25 10.39
N HIS A 100 15.49 14.66 9.31
CA HIS A 100 14.10 14.89 8.93
C HIS A 100 13.41 13.59 8.48
N ILE A 101 12.15 13.42 8.91
CA ILE A 101 11.29 12.31 8.50
C ILE A 101 10.07 12.89 7.78
N PHE A 102 9.81 12.39 6.58
CA PHE A 102 8.59 12.67 5.84
C PHE A 102 7.84 11.34 5.61
N THR A 103 6.63 11.24 6.13
CA THR A 103 5.84 10.00 6.04
C THR A 103 4.36 10.28 5.81
N SER A 104 3.69 9.34 5.14
CA SER A 104 2.24 9.29 4.98
C SER A 104 1.78 7.87 5.33
N PRO A 105 1.57 7.56 6.61
CA PRO A 105 1.13 6.24 7.03
C PRO A 105 -0.27 5.91 6.49
N PRO A 106 -0.66 4.64 6.38
CA PRO A 106 -2.00 4.25 6.01
C PRO A 106 -3.04 4.91 6.92
N TYR A 107 -4.14 5.40 6.35
CA TYR A 107 -5.19 6.02 7.16
C TYR A 107 -6.02 4.97 7.89
N LEU A 108 -6.36 5.24 9.13
CA LEU A 108 -7.23 4.40 9.96
C LEU A 108 -8.72 4.62 9.58
N ASN A 109 -9.05 4.49 8.31
CA ASN A 109 -10.36 4.79 7.73
C ASN A 109 -11.07 3.57 7.11
N ASN A 110 -10.64 2.36 7.49
CA ASN A 110 -11.16 1.10 6.96
C ASN A 110 -10.86 0.89 5.46
N PHE A 111 -9.77 1.45 4.96
CA PHE A 111 -9.31 1.24 3.60
C PHE A 111 -8.41 0.01 3.50
N ASP A 112 -8.82 -0.98 2.71
CA ASP A 112 -8.05 -2.21 2.50
C ASP A 112 -7.03 -2.02 1.36
N TYR A 113 -5.80 -1.69 1.72
CA TYR A 113 -4.71 -1.47 0.76
C TYR A 113 -4.34 -2.74 -0.02
N ALA A 114 -4.52 -3.93 0.57
CA ALA A 114 -4.29 -5.18 -0.14
C ALA A 114 -5.34 -5.40 -1.25
N ASP A 115 -6.60 -5.06 -0.98
CA ASP A 115 -7.65 -5.11 -2.01
C ASP A 115 -7.43 -4.08 -3.10
N ARG A 116 -6.86 -2.93 -2.77
CA ARG A 116 -6.53 -1.89 -3.74
C ARG A 116 -5.51 -2.34 -4.78
N THR A 117 -4.57 -3.19 -4.41
CA THR A 117 -3.50 -3.71 -5.30
C THR A 117 -3.84 -5.07 -5.92
N ARG A 118 -5.08 -5.53 -5.79
CA ARG A 118 -5.51 -6.88 -6.21
C ARG A 118 -5.28 -7.13 -7.72
N LEU A 119 -5.56 -6.15 -8.56
CA LEU A 119 -5.38 -6.29 -10.01
C LEU A 119 -3.92 -6.56 -10.38
N GLU A 120 -3.02 -5.78 -9.81
CA GLU A 120 -1.59 -5.88 -10.02
C GLU A 120 -1.04 -7.20 -9.46
N LEU A 121 -1.50 -7.60 -8.26
CA LEU A 121 -1.09 -8.86 -7.64
C LEU A 121 -1.49 -10.08 -8.49
N TYR A 122 -2.70 -10.07 -9.07
CA TYR A 122 -3.14 -11.14 -9.97
C TYR A 122 -2.40 -11.13 -11.30
N PHE A 123 -2.21 -9.97 -11.90
CA PHE A 123 -1.53 -9.83 -13.17
C PHE A 123 -0.08 -10.35 -13.12
N TRP A 124 0.64 -9.98 -12.07
CA TRP A 124 2.03 -10.39 -11.86
C TRP A 124 2.19 -11.78 -11.23
N GLY A 125 1.09 -12.49 -10.98
CA GLY A 125 1.13 -13.84 -10.41
C GLY A 125 1.51 -13.91 -8.92
N HIS A 126 1.49 -12.77 -8.21
CA HIS A 126 1.77 -12.73 -6.76
C HIS A 126 0.60 -13.28 -5.92
N ALA A 127 -0.58 -13.35 -6.48
CA ALA A 127 -1.75 -13.98 -5.90
C ALA A 127 -2.59 -14.65 -7.00
N LYS A 128 -3.22 -15.78 -6.71
CA LYS A 128 -4.14 -16.49 -7.61
C LYS A 128 -5.59 -16.38 -7.15
N ASN A 129 -5.80 -16.14 -5.87
CA ASN A 129 -7.11 -16.06 -5.25
C ASN A 129 -7.11 -15.09 -4.06
N TRP A 130 -8.29 -14.89 -3.46
CA TRP A 130 -8.46 -13.98 -2.32
C TRP A 130 -7.69 -14.42 -1.07
N SER A 131 -7.56 -15.73 -0.85
CA SER A 131 -6.82 -16.27 0.28
C SER A 131 -5.33 -15.92 0.19
N ASP A 132 -4.75 -15.99 -1.03
CA ASP A 132 -3.35 -15.60 -1.26
C ASP A 132 -3.12 -14.13 -0.90
N ILE A 133 -4.04 -13.24 -1.30
CA ILE A 133 -3.96 -11.81 -0.93
C ILE A 133 -4.00 -11.65 0.58
N THR A 134 -4.87 -12.40 1.27
CA THR A 134 -4.95 -12.33 2.72
C THR A 134 -3.66 -12.80 3.38
N ASN A 135 -3.18 -13.98 3.03
CA ASN A 135 -2.06 -14.62 3.70
C ASN A 135 -0.70 -13.98 3.35
N ASN A 136 -0.52 -13.55 2.11
CA ASN A 136 0.77 -13.09 1.62
C ASN A 136 0.95 -11.57 1.68
N VAL A 137 -0.15 -10.82 1.70
CA VAL A 137 -0.12 -9.34 1.63
C VAL A 137 -0.81 -8.71 2.83
N ARG A 138 -2.13 -8.95 3.00
CA ARG A 138 -2.97 -8.24 3.99
C ARG A 138 -2.47 -8.40 5.41
N THR A 139 -2.03 -9.60 5.81
CA THR A 139 -1.52 -9.87 7.15
C THR A 139 -0.18 -9.18 7.46
N LYS A 140 0.53 -8.76 6.43
CA LYS A 140 1.85 -8.09 6.55
C LYS A 140 1.77 -6.57 6.52
N LEU A 141 0.60 -6.03 6.18
CA LEU A 141 0.39 -4.59 6.16
C LEU A 141 0.05 -4.07 7.57
N MET A 142 0.39 -2.80 7.82
CA MET A 142 -0.11 -2.06 8.97
C MET A 142 -1.65 -2.10 8.96
N THR A 143 -2.25 -2.27 10.12
CA THR A 143 -3.69 -2.42 10.24
C THR A 143 -4.39 -1.10 9.90
N SER A 144 -5.19 -1.09 8.85
CA SER A 144 -5.97 0.08 8.38
C SER A 144 -7.42 -0.25 8.09
N ALA A 145 -7.77 -1.55 8.08
CA ALA A 145 -9.11 -2.01 7.73
C ALA A 145 -9.55 -3.19 8.61
N THR A 146 -10.84 -3.27 8.86
CA THR A 146 -11.46 -4.35 9.66
C THR A 146 -11.35 -5.71 8.99
N THR A 147 -11.09 -5.77 7.68
CA THR A 147 -10.81 -7.00 6.92
C THR A 147 -9.46 -7.65 7.28
N GLN A 148 -8.57 -6.90 7.93
CA GLN A 148 -7.28 -7.40 8.40
C GLN A 148 -7.36 -8.07 9.77
N ILE A 149 -8.49 -7.88 10.49
CA ILE A 149 -8.60 -8.26 11.89
C ILE A 149 -8.89 -9.75 12.04
N LEU A 150 -7.95 -10.46 12.65
CA LEU A 150 -8.13 -11.80 13.20
C LEU A 150 -8.28 -11.67 14.72
N ARG A 151 -9.51 -11.83 15.22
CA ARG A 151 -9.84 -11.57 16.65
C ARG A 151 -9.05 -12.39 17.66
N SER A 152 -8.52 -13.51 17.22
CA SER A 152 -7.67 -14.40 18.03
C SER A 152 -6.18 -14.05 17.98
N ASP A 153 -5.80 -13.06 17.20
CA ASP A 153 -4.40 -12.69 17.02
C ASP A 153 -3.95 -11.78 18.20
N PRO A 154 -2.94 -12.16 18.96
CA PRO A 154 -2.45 -11.40 20.11
C PRO A 154 -1.92 -10.00 19.75
N LYS A 155 -1.62 -9.73 18.49
CA LYS A 155 -1.22 -8.38 18.05
C LYS A 155 -2.30 -7.31 18.25
N TYR A 156 -3.56 -7.71 18.47
CA TYR A 156 -4.66 -6.78 18.77
C TYR A 156 -4.84 -6.55 20.27
N THR A 157 -3.72 -6.46 20.98
CA THR A 157 -3.63 -6.00 22.36
C THR A 157 -2.55 -4.93 22.47
N PHE A 158 -2.75 -3.90 23.29
CA PHE A 158 -1.71 -2.92 23.54
C PHE A 158 -0.51 -3.57 24.21
N SER A 159 0.69 -3.35 23.69
CA SER A 159 1.91 -3.87 24.30
C SER A 159 2.19 -3.23 25.65
N GLU A 160 2.86 -3.96 26.53
CA GLU A 160 3.27 -3.45 27.83
C GLU A 160 4.28 -2.29 27.70
N ASP A 161 5.11 -2.33 26.67
CA ASP A 161 6.05 -1.26 26.37
C ASP A 161 5.31 0.04 25.98
N PHE A 162 4.32 -0.03 25.11
CA PHE A 162 3.49 1.12 24.75
C PHE A 162 2.77 1.73 25.96
N LYS A 163 2.22 0.89 26.84
CA LYS A 163 1.54 1.35 28.07
C LYS A 163 2.49 2.13 29.00
N LYS A 164 3.75 1.68 29.07
CA LYS A 164 4.78 2.31 29.91
C LYS A 164 5.34 3.58 29.29
N THR A 165 5.59 3.56 27.99
CA THR A 165 6.25 4.67 27.29
C THR A 165 5.29 5.82 27.00
N CYS A 166 4.01 5.52 26.72
CA CYS A 166 3.00 6.50 26.35
C CYS A 166 1.70 6.35 27.18
N PRO A 167 1.74 6.49 28.53
CA PRO A 167 0.61 6.15 29.38
C PRO A 167 -0.64 7.03 29.13
N GLU A 168 -0.47 8.30 28.81
CA GLU A 168 -1.58 9.21 28.51
C GLU A 168 -2.28 8.84 27.22
N ILE A 169 -1.51 8.56 26.16
CA ILE A 169 -2.04 8.11 24.86
C ILE A 169 -2.73 6.76 25.02
N TYR A 170 -2.11 5.85 25.77
CA TYR A 170 -2.72 4.55 26.08
C TYR A 170 -4.07 4.71 26.78
N SER A 171 -4.16 5.55 27.81
CA SER A 171 -5.42 5.78 28.54
C SER A 171 -6.51 6.28 27.61
N PHE A 172 -6.23 7.31 26.80
CA PHE A 172 -7.17 7.85 25.82
C PHE A 172 -7.65 6.80 24.80
N LEU A 173 -6.71 6.05 24.21
CA LEU A 173 -7.04 5.03 23.23
C LEU A 173 -7.79 3.84 23.84
N ASN A 174 -7.43 3.43 25.06
CA ASN A 174 -8.08 2.34 25.77
C ASN A 174 -9.54 2.64 26.09
N ASP A 175 -9.85 3.88 26.46
CA ASP A 175 -11.23 4.33 26.67
C ASP A 175 -12.04 4.27 25.38
N ALA A 176 -11.49 4.79 24.28
CA ALA A 176 -12.13 4.73 22.97
C ALA A 176 -12.37 3.29 22.50
N VAL A 177 -11.37 2.42 22.63
CA VAL A 177 -11.44 0.98 22.28
C VAL A 177 -12.51 0.29 23.12
N THR A 178 -12.58 0.57 24.42
CA THR A 178 -13.57 0.02 25.34
C THR A 178 -14.97 0.41 24.95
N GLN A 179 -15.22 1.69 24.63
CA GLN A 179 -16.52 2.19 24.18
C GLN A 179 -16.94 1.56 22.84
N LEU A 180 -16.04 1.50 21.87
CA LEU A 180 -16.29 0.87 20.57
C LEU A 180 -16.58 -0.63 20.71
N GLY A 181 -15.89 -1.33 21.61
CA GLY A 181 -16.12 -2.72 21.93
C GLY A 181 -17.54 -2.97 22.53
N LYS A 182 -17.98 -2.09 23.42
CA LYS A 182 -19.37 -2.11 23.96
C LYS A 182 -20.39 -1.87 22.86
N LEU A 183 -20.21 -0.86 22.02
CA LEU A 183 -21.11 -0.54 20.92
C LEU A 183 -21.18 -1.69 19.90
N ARG A 184 -20.08 -2.35 19.60
CA ARG A 184 -20.04 -3.52 18.73
C ARG A 184 -20.90 -4.67 19.28
N LYS A 185 -20.82 -4.94 20.57
CA LYS A 185 -21.63 -5.97 21.22
C LYS A 185 -23.13 -5.66 21.14
N ILE A 186 -23.52 -4.42 21.40
CA ILE A 186 -24.92 -3.97 21.39
C ILE A 186 -25.51 -3.99 19.99
N LYS A 187 -24.77 -3.48 18.99
CA LYS A 187 -25.25 -3.36 17.60
C LYS A 187 -25.09 -4.64 16.79
N GLY A 188 -24.52 -5.71 17.35
CA GLY A 188 -24.25 -6.96 16.64
C GLY A 188 -23.29 -6.80 15.46
N GLY A 189 -22.43 -5.78 15.49
CA GLY A 189 -21.57 -5.40 14.37
C GLY A 189 -20.51 -6.44 14.05
N LYS A 190 -20.35 -6.74 12.77
CA LYS A 190 -19.26 -7.59 12.27
C LYS A 190 -17.92 -6.86 12.24
N LYS A 191 -17.93 -5.55 12.16
CA LYS A 191 -16.73 -4.70 12.01
C LYS A 191 -16.08 -4.46 13.36
N SER A 192 -14.79 -4.77 13.46
CA SER A 192 -13.99 -4.67 14.68
C SER A 192 -13.14 -3.38 14.66
N TYR A 193 -13.78 -2.22 14.71
CA TYR A 193 -13.09 -0.93 14.76
C TYR A 193 -12.26 -0.75 16.04
N ASP A 194 -12.73 -1.30 17.15
CA ASP A 194 -12.00 -1.40 18.42
C ASP A 194 -10.64 -2.06 18.24
N LEU A 195 -10.61 -3.25 17.63
CA LEU A 195 -9.36 -3.98 17.38
C LEU A 195 -8.52 -3.34 16.27
N MET A 196 -9.16 -2.62 15.33
CA MET A 196 -8.44 -1.91 14.27
C MET A 196 -7.58 -0.78 14.85
N ILE A 197 -8.07 -0.06 15.85
CA ILE A 197 -7.30 0.97 16.55
C ILE A 197 -6.10 0.34 17.25
N VAL A 198 -6.29 -0.78 17.92
CA VAL A 198 -5.21 -1.46 18.65
C VAL A 198 -4.13 -2.00 17.71
N GLY A 199 -4.53 -2.47 16.52
CA GLY A 199 -3.59 -3.04 15.55
C GLY A 199 -2.88 -2.01 14.68
N TYR A 200 -3.32 -0.76 14.70
CA TYR A 200 -2.67 0.36 14.00
C TYR A 200 -1.47 0.86 14.77
#